data_25ccefd220057ba55775f86ecc39d37c
#
_entry.id   25ccefd220057ba55775f86ecc39d37c
#
_cell.length_a   1.000
_cell.length_b   1.000
_cell.length_c   1.000
_cell.angle_alpha   90.00
_cell.angle_beta   90.00
_cell.angle_gamma   90.00
#
_symmetry.space_group_name_H-M   'P 1'
#
loop_
_entity.id
_entity.type
_entity.pdbx_description
1 polymer ?
#
loop_
_entity_poly.entity_id
_entity_poly.type
_entity_poly.pdbx_seq_one_letter_code
_entity_poly.pdbx_strand_id
1 'polypeptide(L)'
;EGGGCCRLGGHQEGYYRPSDAHVGRPAPYIDQLLIAGRGKVHHIWANAHYKTTLNASQFKRVYNRRTQMVKDAMDAAAGRPREELVDAIVGAINAGGLFSVDVDIIHSQIGQAAHVILPAVESGEMNLTSMNGERRLRLTEKYMDPPGSARPDCLIAAGIAQNLERVLREEGRNDYADQFKGYDWKTEEDAFMDGYHQGNPEVTYERLRAMGNDGVLEPVKGFENGKLVGTNRLYEDGVFTRHGREDGKALFCMGEWRGWQAPGKAQQQANHRFLINNGRANMNWQNWFLDQANDFVMDRFPVPFIQIHTDDMAELGIKAGDMVEVFNDVGATQALAYPEPTARRNETFMIFGAPNGAQGNIVNPGVNELILPNYKATWANIRKISDATPASAAVSYKSWEVEL
;
A
#
# COMPACT_ATOMS: atom_id res chain seq x y z
N GLU A 1 -9.22 0.55 1.75
CA GLU A 1 -7.85 0.86 1.39
C GLU A 1 -7.46 0.45 -0.02
N GLY A 2 -7.83 -0.72 -0.51
CA GLY A 2 -7.73 -1.03 -1.94
C GLY A 2 -8.49 0.00 -2.79
N GLY A 3 -9.58 0.53 -2.27
CA GLY A 3 -10.29 1.64 -2.85
C GLY A 3 -9.48 2.94 -2.89
N GLY A 4 -8.63 3.19 -1.90
CA GLY A 4 -7.74 4.34 -1.89
C GLY A 4 -6.71 4.28 -3.01
N CYS A 5 -6.04 3.16 -3.15
CA CYS A 5 -5.08 2.95 -4.25
C CYS A 5 -5.76 3.04 -5.62
N CYS A 6 -6.93 2.49 -5.76
CA CYS A 6 -7.69 2.59 -6.98
C CYS A 6 -8.10 4.01 -7.29
N ARG A 7 -8.45 4.80 -6.30
CA ARG A 7 -8.77 6.21 -6.48
C ARG A 7 -7.61 7.00 -7.00
N LEU A 8 -6.47 6.85 -6.37
CA LEU A 8 -5.23 7.52 -6.77
C LEU A 8 -4.76 7.12 -8.16
N GLY A 9 -5.22 5.98 -8.65
CA GLY A 9 -4.95 5.53 -9.99
C GLY A 9 -5.67 6.26 -11.13
N GLY A 10 -6.20 7.40 -10.88
CA GLY A 10 -6.87 8.21 -11.90
C GLY A 10 -8.28 7.79 -12.24
N HIS A 11 -8.97 7.18 -11.20
CA HIS A 11 -10.22 6.70 -11.28
C HIS A 11 -11.21 7.56 -10.70
N GLN A 12 -10.85 8.71 -10.38
CA GLN A 12 -11.77 9.63 -9.76
C GLN A 12 -13.08 9.77 -10.53
N GLU A 13 -13.00 9.80 -11.84
CA GLU A 13 -14.20 9.78 -12.67
C GLU A 13 -15.00 8.50 -12.53
N GLY A 14 -14.36 7.35 -12.59
CA GLY A 14 -15.01 6.07 -12.40
C GLY A 14 -15.58 5.89 -11.00
N TYR A 15 -14.97 6.50 -10.01
CA TYR A 15 -15.47 6.46 -8.65
C TYR A 15 -16.81 7.18 -8.48
N TYR A 16 -16.97 8.32 -9.15
CA TYR A 16 -18.20 9.12 -9.08
C TYR A 16 -19.18 8.82 -10.22
N ARG A 17 -18.78 8.01 -11.17
CA ARG A 17 -19.59 7.62 -12.32
C ARG A 17 -19.68 6.10 -12.41
N PRO A 18 -20.51 5.47 -11.58
CA PRO A 18 -20.60 4.02 -11.53
C PRO A 18 -21.07 3.38 -12.84
N SER A 19 -21.60 4.14 -13.77
CA SER A 19 -21.92 3.69 -15.11
C SER A 19 -20.70 3.51 -16.02
N ASP A 20 -19.56 4.13 -15.66
CA ASP A 20 -18.33 3.95 -16.41
C ASP A 20 -17.68 2.61 -16.01
N ALA A 21 -17.33 1.82 -17.00
CA ALA A 21 -16.62 0.56 -16.78
C ALA A 21 -15.20 0.74 -16.18
N HIS A 22 -14.83 1.96 -15.81
CA HIS A 22 -13.49 2.35 -15.40
C HIS A 22 -13.44 2.77 -13.94
N VAL A 23 -13.86 1.90 -13.08
CA VAL A 23 -13.96 2.16 -11.63
C VAL A 23 -12.60 2.24 -10.93
N GLY A 24 -11.57 2.51 -11.59
CA GLY A 24 -10.21 2.51 -11.08
C GLY A 24 -9.39 1.32 -11.61
N ARG A 25 -8.13 1.33 -11.26
CA ARG A 25 -7.20 0.27 -11.62
C ARG A 25 -6.49 -0.23 -10.38
N PRO A 26 -6.24 -1.52 -10.26
CA PRO A 26 -5.49 -2.05 -9.12
C PRO A 26 -4.04 -1.56 -9.16
N ALA A 27 -3.41 -1.44 -8.00
CA ALA A 27 -2.03 -1.00 -7.89
C ALA A 27 -1.07 -1.75 -8.83
N PRO A 28 -1.13 -3.09 -8.97
CA PRO A 28 -0.26 -3.80 -9.91
C PRO A 28 -0.38 -3.35 -11.37
N TYR A 29 -1.55 -2.91 -11.79
CA TYR A 29 -1.74 -2.38 -13.13
C TYR A 29 -1.06 -1.03 -13.31
N ILE A 30 -1.12 -0.17 -12.29
CA ILE A 30 -0.43 1.12 -12.27
C ILE A 30 1.08 0.92 -12.28
N ASP A 31 1.59 -0.03 -11.50
CA ASP A 31 2.99 -0.40 -11.52
C ASP A 31 3.47 -0.83 -12.91
N GLN A 32 2.65 -1.61 -13.62
CA GLN A 32 2.94 -1.99 -15.02
C GLN A 32 2.95 -0.79 -15.95
N LEU A 33 2.04 0.18 -15.77
CA LEU A 33 2.06 1.42 -16.54
C LEU A 33 3.33 2.24 -16.28
N LEU A 34 3.79 2.30 -15.02
CA LEU A 34 5.04 2.97 -14.66
C LEU A 34 6.26 2.26 -15.29
N ILE A 35 6.29 0.92 -15.25
CA ILE A 35 7.33 0.11 -15.90
C ILE A 35 7.32 0.34 -17.43
N ALA A 36 6.14 0.42 -18.04
CA ALA A 36 5.98 0.66 -19.47
C ALA A 36 6.23 2.11 -19.92
N GLY A 37 6.64 2.99 -19.00
CA GLY A 37 6.94 4.39 -19.33
C GLY A 37 5.71 5.30 -19.49
N ARG A 38 4.52 4.84 -19.12
CA ARG A 38 3.26 5.58 -19.31
C ARG A 38 3.04 6.67 -18.24
N GLY A 39 3.54 6.51 -17.02
CA GLY A 39 3.49 7.53 -15.98
C GLY A 39 4.58 8.59 -16.18
N LYS A 40 4.27 9.85 -15.95
CA LYS A 40 5.20 11.00 -16.03
C LYS A 40 5.54 11.58 -14.67
N VAL A 41 4.57 11.63 -13.77
CA VAL A 41 4.70 12.07 -12.39
C VAL A 41 4.09 11.01 -11.49
N HIS A 42 4.77 10.66 -10.43
CA HIS A 42 4.30 9.70 -9.44
C HIS A 42 4.37 10.30 -8.05
N HIS A 43 3.22 10.41 -7.39
CA HIS A 43 3.11 10.73 -5.99
C HIS A 43 2.94 9.45 -5.19
N ILE A 44 3.81 9.24 -4.22
CA ILE A 44 3.79 8.10 -3.31
C ILE A 44 3.38 8.62 -1.94
N TRP A 45 2.38 8.00 -1.33
CA TRP A 45 1.86 8.38 -0.03
C TRP A 45 1.87 7.16 0.88
N ALA A 46 2.71 7.20 1.92
CA ALA A 46 2.82 6.16 2.95
C ALA A 46 2.93 4.74 2.37
N ASN A 47 3.81 4.52 1.40
CA ASN A 47 3.88 3.24 0.68
C ASN A 47 5.32 2.74 0.47
N ALA A 48 5.59 1.56 1.01
CA ALA A 48 6.85 0.85 0.79
C ALA A 48 6.84 0.05 -0.54
N HIS A 49 6.65 0.73 -1.66
CA HIS A 49 6.37 0.17 -2.97
C HIS A 49 7.40 -0.89 -3.43
N TYR A 50 8.68 -0.67 -3.17
CA TYR A 50 9.74 -1.63 -3.54
C TYR A 50 9.63 -2.99 -2.85
N LYS A 51 8.83 -3.09 -1.78
CA LYS A 51 8.61 -4.34 -1.04
C LYS A 51 7.23 -4.96 -1.31
N THR A 52 6.28 -4.17 -1.77
CA THR A 52 4.87 -4.56 -1.84
C THR A 52 4.36 -4.81 -3.25
N THR A 53 5.07 -4.33 -4.27
CA THR A 53 4.65 -4.52 -5.66
C THR A 53 4.96 -5.92 -6.18
N LEU A 54 4.23 -6.33 -7.20
CA LEU A 54 4.52 -7.55 -7.96
C LEU A 54 5.73 -7.32 -8.85
N ASN A 55 6.58 -8.34 -8.99
CA ASN A 55 7.85 -8.24 -9.69
C ASN A 55 8.71 -7.05 -9.22
N ALA A 56 8.85 -6.96 -7.90
CA ALA A 56 9.44 -5.82 -7.20
C ALA A 56 10.85 -5.46 -7.72
N SER A 57 11.67 -6.44 -8.06
CA SER A 57 13.02 -6.21 -8.59
C SER A 57 13.00 -5.53 -9.97
N GLN A 58 12.07 -5.92 -10.84
CA GLN A 58 11.90 -5.25 -12.14
C GLN A 58 11.39 -3.82 -11.97
N PHE A 59 10.37 -3.66 -11.13
CA PHE A 59 9.83 -2.34 -10.79
C PHE A 59 10.94 -1.42 -10.29
N LYS A 60 11.71 -1.85 -9.29
CA LYS A 60 12.80 -1.06 -8.71
C LYS A 60 13.85 -0.66 -9.75
N ARG A 61 14.28 -1.60 -10.61
CA ARG A 61 15.26 -1.29 -11.66
C ARG A 61 14.77 -0.24 -12.65
N VAL A 62 13.53 -0.40 -13.13
CA VAL A 62 12.96 0.53 -14.11
C VAL A 62 12.63 1.87 -13.47
N TYR A 63 12.09 1.85 -12.29
CA TYR A 63 11.76 3.06 -11.52
C TYR A 63 13.00 3.90 -11.27
N ASN A 64 14.06 3.31 -10.70
CA ASN A 64 15.32 4.01 -10.43
C ASN A 64 15.96 4.58 -11.70
N ARG A 65 15.95 3.81 -12.80
CA ARG A 65 16.48 4.31 -14.08
C ARG A 65 15.72 5.55 -14.56
N ARG A 66 14.40 5.53 -14.48
CA ARG A 66 13.55 6.62 -14.95
C ARG A 66 13.63 7.86 -14.05
N THR A 67 13.69 7.68 -12.75
CA THR A 67 13.88 8.79 -11.81
C THR A 67 15.29 9.36 -11.92
N GLN A 68 16.32 8.54 -12.16
CA GLN A 68 17.68 9.01 -12.35
C GLN A 68 17.82 9.94 -13.57
N MET A 69 17.09 9.68 -14.67
CA MET A 69 17.07 10.58 -15.83
C MET A 69 16.64 12.00 -15.47
N VAL A 70 15.65 12.14 -14.61
CA VAL A 70 15.17 13.45 -14.14
C VAL A 70 16.18 14.07 -13.18
N LYS A 71 16.74 13.28 -12.28
CA LYS A 71 17.76 13.75 -11.33
C LYS A 71 19.01 14.28 -12.06
N ASP A 72 19.50 13.56 -13.06
CA ASP A 72 20.63 14.00 -13.86
C ASP A 72 20.34 15.34 -14.57
N ALA A 73 19.13 15.54 -15.07
CA ALA A 73 18.71 16.80 -15.68
C ALA A 73 18.63 17.94 -14.67
N MET A 74 18.13 17.65 -13.45
CA MET A 74 18.10 18.63 -12.35
C MET A 74 19.52 19.03 -11.93
N ASP A 75 20.42 18.06 -11.78
CA ASP A 75 21.81 18.30 -11.40
C ASP A 75 22.55 19.13 -12.48
N ALA A 76 22.29 18.87 -13.76
CA ALA A 76 22.85 19.64 -14.87
C ALA A 76 22.30 21.07 -14.97
N ALA A 77 21.10 21.32 -14.45
CA ALA A 77 20.45 22.63 -14.40
C ALA A 77 20.62 23.31 -13.02
N ALA A 78 21.36 22.73 -12.10
CA ALA A 78 21.55 23.28 -10.77
C ALA A 78 22.17 24.71 -10.83
N GLY A 79 21.58 25.62 -10.05
CA GLY A 79 22.00 27.02 -10.00
C GLY A 79 21.51 27.88 -11.17
N ARG A 80 20.79 27.33 -12.13
CA ARG A 80 20.15 28.10 -13.22
C ARG A 80 18.81 28.70 -12.76
N PRO A 81 18.27 29.67 -13.54
CA PRO A 81 16.93 30.20 -13.31
C PRO A 81 15.89 29.07 -13.22
N ARG A 82 14.84 29.29 -12.41
CA ARG A 82 13.78 28.31 -12.18
C ARG A 82 13.15 27.76 -13.47
N GLU A 83 12.98 28.64 -14.46
CA GLU A 83 12.39 28.26 -15.76
C GLU A 83 13.25 27.25 -16.49
N GLU A 84 14.57 27.46 -16.54
CA GLU A 84 15.50 26.50 -17.15
C GLU A 84 15.55 25.16 -16.42
N LEU A 85 15.44 25.18 -15.08
CA LEU A 85 15.32 23.95 -14.28
C LEU A 85 14.03 23.20 -14.62
N VAL A 86 12.89 23.90 -14.72
CA VAL A 86 11.61 23.30 -15.08
C VAL A 86 11.66 22.71 -16.48
N ASP A 87 12.24 23.44 -17.45
CA ASP A 87 12.40 22.96 -18.83
C ASP A 87 13.28 21.70 -18.89
N ALA A 88 14.35 21.65 -18.11
CA ALA A 88 15.22 20.46 -18.02
C ALA A 88 14.45 19.24 -17.46
N ILE A 89 13.67 19.43 -16.41
CA ILE A 89 12.82 18.38 -15.81
C ILE A 89 11.80 17.88 -16.84
N VAL A 90 11.07 18.80 -17.48
CA VAL A 90 10.06 18.48 -18.50
C VAL A 90 10.68 17.75 -19.69
N GLY A 91 11.85 18.20 -20.14
CA GLY A 91 12.63 17.54 -21.19
C GLY A 91 12.98 16.11 -20.83
N ALA A 92 13.48 15.87 -19.62
CA ALA A 92 13.82 14.53 -19.13
C ALA A 92 12.58 13.63 -19.03
N ILE A 93 11.46 14.15 -18.52
CA ILE A 93 10.17 13.43 -18.44
C ILE A 93 9.70 13.02 -19.84
N ASN A 94 9.77 13.92 -20.81
CA ASN A 94 9.36 13.65 -22.19
C ASN A 94 10.30 12.64 -22.89
N ALA A 95 11.56 12.56 -22.46
CA ALA A 95 12.52 11.55 -22.91
C ALA A 95 12.32 10.18 -22.23
N GLY A 96 11.31 10.01 -21.38
CA GLY A 96 10.99 8.74 -20.71
C GLY A 96 11.32 8.73 -19.21
N GLY A 97 11.77 9.83 -18.65
CA GLY A 97 11.98 10.00 -17.22
C GLY A 97 10.66 9.95 -16.42
N LEU A 98 10.79 9.88 -15.11
CA LEU A 98 9.69 9.89 -14.16
C LEU A 98 10.03 10.85 -13.02
N PHE A 99 9.20 11.87 -12.83
CA PHE A 99 9.30 12.74 -11.66
C PHE A 99 8.58 12.07 -10.48
N SER A 100 9.25 11.95 -9.35
CA SER A 100 8.73 11.26 -8.17
C SER A 100 8.68 12.17 -6.97
N VAL A 101 7.55 12.15 -6.27
CA VAL A 101 7.31 12.82 -4.99
C VAL A 101 6.96 11.75 -3.96
N ASP A 102 7.62 11.77 -2.81
CA ASP A 102 7.36 10.88 -1.69
C ASP A 102 6.78 11.68 -0.51
N VAL A 103 5.67 11.22 0.02
CA VAL A 103 4.99 11.79 1.19
C VAL A 103 4.95 10.69 2.23
N ASP A 104 5.78 10.80 3.24
CA ASP A 104 5.94 9.74 4.22
C ASP A 104 6.39 10.29 5.59
N ILE A 105 6.14 9.51 6.63
CA ILE A 105 6.59 9.78 8.00
C ILE A 105 8.04 9.35 8.25
N ILE A 106 8.57 8.52 7.36
CA ILE A 106 9.97 8.05 7.38
C ILE A 106 10.58 8.16 6.00
N HIS A 107 11.91 8.19 5.95
CA HIS A 107 12.63 8.15 4.68
C HIS A 107 12.62 6.72 4.12
N SER A 108 11.63 6.40 3.33
CA SER A 108 11.41 5.07 2.75
C SER A 108 12.45 4.70 1.70
N GLN A 109 12.57 3.39 1.36
CA GLN A 109 13.49 2.96 0.30
C GLN A 109 13.14 3.56 -1.07
N ILE A 110 11.88 3.75 -1.38
CA ILE A 110 11.48 4.37 -2.65
C ILE A 110 11.66 5.89 -2.59
N GLY A 111 11.54 6.50 -1.41
CA GLY A 111 11.83 7.90 -1.18
C GLY A 111 13.25 8.31 -1.56
N GLN A 112 14.23 7.37 -1.48
CA GLN A 112 15.60 7.62 -1.96
C GLN A 112 15.66 7.88 -3.47
N ALA A 113 14.67 7.44 -4.22
CA ALA A 113 14.54 7.70 -5.66
C ALA A 113 13.66 8.91 -5.97
N ALA A 114 13.03 9.52 -4.97
CA ALA A 114 12.18 10.69 -5.14
C ALA A 114 13.00 11.98 -5.37
N HIS A 115 12.43 12.92 -6.08
CA HIS A 115 13.00 14.25 -6.32
C HIS A 115 12.55 15.25 -5.26
N VAL A 116 11.38 15.02 -4.70
CA VAL A 116 10.79 15.80 -3.60
C VAL A 116 10.33 14.85 -2.52
N ILE A 117 10.68 15.16 -1.28
CA ILE A 117 10.17 14.47 -0.09
C ILE A 117 9.40 15.49 0.72
N LEU A 118 8.14 15.19 1.00
CA LEU A 118 7.26 16.00 1.82
C LEU A 118 7.02 15.24 3.13
N PRO A 119 7.55 15.72 4.26
CA PRO A 119 7.42 15.01 5.51
C PRO A 119 5.96 15.06 6.00
N ALA A 120 5.39 13.89 6.23
CA ALA A 120 4.07 13.70 6.81
C ALA A 120 4.16 13.57 8.33
N VAL A 121 3.04 13.67 9.01
CA VAL A 121 2.92 13.50 10.46
C VAL A 121 2.37 12.13 10.82
N GLU A 122 2.72 11.67 12.02
CA GLU A 122 2.16 10.47 12.63
C GLU A 122 0.90 10.80 13.43
N SER A 123 0.10 9.78 13.72
CA SER A 123 -1.01 9.92 14.67
C SER A 123 -0.50 10.38 16.04
N GLY A 124 -1.11 11.40 16.61
CA GLY A 124 -0.63 12.06 17.81
C GLY A 124 0.04 13.41 17.56
N GLU A 125 0.53 13.63 16.35
CA GLU A 125 1.03 14.92 15.86
C GLU A 125 -0.06 15.71 15.10
N MET A 126 -1.20 15.07 14.82
CA MET A 126 -2.36 15.67 14.16
C MET A 126 -3.66 15.24 14.83
N ASN A 127 -4.74 15.97 14.55
CA ASN A 127 -6.08 15.52 14.86
C ASN A 127 -6.57 14.55 13.78
N LEU A 128 -6.75 13.31 14.17
CA LEU A 128 -7.10 12.24 13.24
C LEU A 128 -8.53 11.78 13.41
N THR A 129 -9.36 11.96 12.41
CA THR A 129 -10.62 11.25 12.29
C THR A 129 -10.39 9.94 11.57
N SER A 130 -10.66 8.83 12.24
CA SER A 130 -10.43 7.50 11.69
C SER A 130 -11.67 6.63 11.79
N MET A 131 -11.87 5.82 10.77
CA MET A 131 -12.90 4.78 10.74
C MET A 131 -12.29 3.52 10.13
N ASN A 132 -12.35 2.43 10.85
CA ASN A 132 -11.83 1.13 10.42
C ASN A 132 -12.95 0.17 9.98
N GLY A 133 -12.62 -1.10 9.82
CA GLY A 133 -13.57 -2.14 9.43
C GLY A 133 -14.77 -2.33 10.37
N GLU A 134 -14.70 -1.84 11.60
CA GLU A 134 -15.84 -1.82 12.51
C GLU A 134 -16.84 -0.68 12.26
N ARG A 135 -16.58 0.19 11.32
CA ARG A 135 -17.37 1.40 11.00
C ARG A 135 -17.47 2.42 12.14
N ARG A 136 -16.53 2.41 13.06
CA ARG A 136 -16.54 3.32 14.20
C ARG A 136 -15.70 4.54 13.89
N LEU A 137 -16.35 5.69 13.75
CA LEU A 137 -15.69 6.97 13.60
C LEU A 137 -15.29 7.52 14.96
N ARG A 138 -14.02 7.83 15.11
CA ARG A 138 -13.42 8.45 16.29
C ARG A 138 -12.63 9.69 15.91
N LEU A 139 -12.53 10.61 16.83
CA LEU A 139 -11.54 11.69 16.78
C LEU A 139 -10.44 11.36 17.79
N THR A 140 -9.21 11.24 17.29
CA THR A 140 -8.01 11.18 18.12
C THR A 140 -7.34 12.55 18.05
N GLU A 141 -7.25 13.22 19.18
CA GLU A 141 -6.65 14.55 19.24
C GLU A 141 -5.14 14.46 19.33
N LYS A 142 -4.46 15.41 18.71
CA LYS A 142 -3.02 15.53 18.81
C LYS A 142 -2.60 15.80 20.26
N TYR A 143 -1.48 15.25 20.67
CA TYR A 143 -0.89 15.47 21.99
C TYR A 143 0.54 16.00 21.91
N MET A 144 1.08 16.17 20.71
CA MET A 144 2.39 16.76 20.46
C MET A 144 2.39 17.53 19.15
N ASP A 145 3.32 18.46 19.01
CA ASP A 145 3.47 19.20 17.75
C ASP A 145 4.29 18.40 16.73
N PRO A 146 3.98 18.54 15.43
CA PRO A 146 4.76 17.93 14.38
C PRO A 146 6.24 18.33 14.41
N PRO A 147 7.18 17.43 14.12
CA PRO A 147 8.59 17.78 14.04
C PRO A 147 8.91 18.59 12.77
N GLY A 148 9.70 19.62 12.89
CA GLY A 148 10.24 20.40 11.76
C GLY A 148 9.16 20.95 10.83
N SER A 149 9.19 20.52 9.56
CA SER A 149 8.23 20.96 8.54
C SER A 149 7.14 19.94 8.25
N ALA A 150 7.03 18.86 9.03
CA ALA A 150 6.04 17.82 8.84
C ALA A 150 4.61 18.37 8.96
N ARG A 151 3.70 17.86 8.12
CA ARG A 151 2.31 18.30 8.04
C ARG A 151 1.36 17.11 7.85
N PRO A 152 0.11 17.24 8.29
CA PRO A 152 -0.95 16.28 7.95
C PRO A 152 -1.11 16.10 6.44
N ASP A 153 -1.35 14.87 6.01
CA ASP A 153 -1.50 14.52 4.59
C ASP A 153 -2.54 15.39 3.87
N CYS A 154 -3.68 15.67 4.51
CA CYS A 154 -4.71 16.53 3.94
C CYS A 154 -4.19 17.95 3.68
N LEU A 155 -3.35 18.50 4.57
CA LEU A 155 -2.76 19.84 4.38
C LEU A 155 -1.61 19.83 3.38
N ILE A 156 -0.88 18.73 3.23
CA ILE A 156 0.09 18.55 2.15
C ILE A 156 -0.66 18.54 0.80
N ALA A 157 -1.74 17.77 0.70
CA ALA A 157 -2.56 17.71 -0.50
C ALA A 157 -3.17 19.07 -0.85
N ALA A 158 -3.70 19.77 0.15
CA ALA A 158 -4.21 21.14 -0.04
C ALA A 158 -3.14 22.11 -0.54
N GLY A 159 -1.94 22.04 0.03
CA GLY A 159 -0.80 22.86 -0.42
C GLY A 159 -0.40 22.58 -1.86
N ILE A 160 -0.42 21.33 -2.30
CA ILE A 160 -0.19 20.96 -3.70
C ILE A 160 -1.30 21.53 -4.58
N ALA A 161 -2.57 21.38 -4.20
CA ALA A 161 -3.71 21.89 -4.95
C ALA A 161 -3.67 23.41 -5.11
N GLN A 162 -3.41 24.16 -4.03
CA GLN A 162 -3.27 25.62 -4.05
C GLN A 162 -2.16 26.09 -4.99
N ASN A 163 -1.01 25.40 -4.97
CA ASN A 163 0.09 25.75 -5.87
C ASN A 163 -0.23 25.41 -7.33
N LEU A 164 -0.92 24.31 -7.60
CA LEU A 164 -1.40 23.97 -8.94
C LEU A 164 -2.41 25.01 -9.45
N GLU A 165 -3.37 25.40 -8.63
CA GLU A 165 -4.31 26.47 -8.97
C GLU A 165 -3.58 27.77 -9.36
N ARG A 166 -2.65 28.19 -8.51
CA ARG A 166 -1.86 29.43 -8.74
C ARG A 166 -1.09 29.36 -10.05
N VAL A 167 -0.31 28.31 -10.29
CA VAL A 167 0.50 28.14 -11.50
C VAL A 167 -0.36 28.09 -12.75
N LEU A 168 -1.46 27.35 -12.72
CA LEU A 168 -2.38 27.24 -13.86
C LEU A 168 -3.03 28.58 -14.20
N ARG A 169 -3.34 29.42 -13.18
CA ARG A 169 -3.84 30.77 -13.42
C ARG A 169 -2.79 31.68 -14.00
N GLU A 170 -1.55 31.63 -13.52
CA GLU A 170 -0.42 32.38 -14.06
C GLU A 170 -0.18 32.02 -15.54
N GLU A 171 -0.42 30.77 -15.94
CA GLU A 171 -0.34 30.29 -17.31
C GLU A 171 -1.62 30.57 -18.15
N GLY A 172 -2.65 31.19 -17.57
CA GLY A 172 -3.93 31.46 -18.25
C GLY A 172 -4.83 30.25 -18.44
N ARG A 173 -4.51 29.10 -17.81
CA ARG A 173 -5.26 27.87 -17.91
C ARG A 173 -6.37 27.78 -16.84
N ASN A 174 -7.29 28.71 -16.91
CA ASN A 174 -8.29 28.92 -15.86
C ASN A 174 -9.24 27.73 -15.66
N ASP A 175 -9.64 27.06 -16.75
CA ASP A 175 -10.55 25.89 -16.67
C ASP A 175 -9.93 24.75 -15.85
N TYR A 176 -8.61 24.56 -15.98
CA TYR A 176 -7.88 23.58 -15.17
C TYR A 176 -7.66 24.08 -13.75
N ALA A 177 -7.37 25.35 -13.57
CA ALA A 177 -7.18 25.96 -12.24
C ALA A 177 -8.45 25.83 -11.40
N ASP A 178 -9.62 25.97 -12.00
CA ASP A 178 -10.91 25.85 -11.31
C ASP A 178 -11.17 24.46 -10.68
N GLN A 179 -10.46 23.43 -11.13
CA GLN A 179 -10.53 22.09 -10.54
C GLN A 179 -9.80 21.98 -9.19
N PHE A 180 -8.97 22.96 -8.87
CA PHE A 180 -8.18 23.01 -7.63
C PHE A 180 -8.65 24.10 -6.66
N LYS A 181 -9.87 24.64 -6.82
CA LYS A 181 -10.49 25.56 -5.87
C LYS A 181 -10.96 24.86 -4.61
N GLY A 182 -11.01 25.62 -3.50
CA GLY A 182 -11.64 25.16 -2.26
C GLY A 182 -10.73 24.40 -1.31
N TYR A 183 -9.42 24.32 -1.60
CA TYR A 183 -8.44 23.64 -0.73
C TYR A 183 -7.66 24.61 0.16
N ASP A 184 -8.27 25.70 0.62
CA ASP A 184 -7.64 26.70 1.48
C ASP A 184 -7.68 26.33 2.97
N TRP A 185 -7.75 25.03 3.26
CA TRP A 185 -7.74 24.45 4.60
C TRP A 185 -6.50 24.85 5.39
N LYS A 186 -6.70 25.16 6.67
CA LYS A 186 -5.64 25.49 7.63
C LYS A 186 -5.46 24.40 8.68
N THR A 187 -6.48 23.60 8.90
CA THR A 187 -6.53 22.54 9.90
C THR A 187 -7.14 21.27 9.30
N GLU A 188 -6.94 20.16 9.99
CA GLU A 188 -7.58 18.88 9.66
C GLU A 188 -9.11 18.96 9.81
N GLU A 189 -9.59 19.82 10.73
CA GLU A 189 -11.01 20.07 10.91
C GLU A 189 -11.61 20.76 9.68
N ASP A 190 -10.91 21.73 9.07
CA ASP A 190 -11.37 22.36 7.82
C ASP A 190 -11.55 21.32 6.71
N ALA A 191 -10.57 20.41 6.57
CA ALA A 191 -10.64 19.33 5.60
C ALA A 191 -11.79 18.36 5.89
N PHE A 192 -12.03 18.05 7.16
CA PHE A 192 -13.14 17.21 7.60
C PHE A 192 -14.50 17.87 7.32
N MET A 193 -14.63 19.16 7.59
CA MET A 193 -15.85 19.93 7.37
C MET A 193 -16.17 20.10 5.89
N ASP A 194 -15.15 20.25 5.05
CA ASP A 194 -15.32 20.35 3.60
C ASP A 194 -15.59 18.96 2.94
N GLY A 195 -15.08 17.91 3.52
CA GLY A 195 -15.25 16.54 2.99
C GLY A 195 -16.37 15.75 3.66
N TYR A 196 -16.03 15.04 4.73
CA TYR A 196 -16.92 14.08 5.39
C TYR A 196 -18.22 14.70 5.92
N HIS A 197 -18.12 15.88 6.54
CA HIS A 197 -19.27 16.58 7.13
C HIS A 197 -20.35 16.93 6.09
N GLN A 198 -20.00 17.17 4.83
CA GLN A 198 -20.97 17.49 3.78
C GLN A 198 -22.02 16.37 3.59
N GLY A 199 -21.57 15.12 3.72
CA GLY A 199 -22.46 13.96 3.67
C GLY A 199 -23.06 13.55 5.04
N ASN A 200 -22.56 14.10 6.13
CA ASN A 200 -22.90 13.74 7.51
C ASN A 200 -22.96 14.98 8.40
N PRO A 201 -23.96 15.89 8.20
CA PRO A 201 -23.96 17.21 8.84
C PRO A 201 -24.09 17.18 10.37
N GLU A 202 -24.54 16.05 10.92
CA GLU A 202 -24.57 15.86 12.38
C GLU A 202 -23.18 15.63 12.99
N VAL A 203 -22.17 15.27 12.19
CA VAL A 203 -20.86 14.91 12.69
C VAL A 203 -19.90 16.10 12.63
N THR A 204 -19.51 16.60 13.79
CA THR A 204 -18.51 17.66 13.95
C THR A 204 -17.41 17.21 14.90
N TYR A 205 -16.26 17.87 14.90
CA TYR A 205 -15.20 17.59 15.86
C TYR A 205 -15.66 17.76 17.30
N GLU A 206 -16.44 18.80 17.58
CA GLU A 206 -17.00 19.05 18.91
C GLU A 206 -17.85 17.87 19.38
N ARG A 207 -18.76 17.37 18.53
CA ARG A 207 -19.61 16.24 18.85
C ARG A 207 -18.83 14.94 18.98
N LEU A 208 -17.80 14.74 18.16
CA LEU A 208 -16.91 13.58 18.28
C LEU A 208 -16.11 13.63 19.58
N ARG A 209 -15.63 14.81 20.03
CA ARG A 209 -15.01 14.96 21.36
C ARG A 209 -15.95 14.55 22.48
N ALA A 210 -17.20 14.94 22.40
CA ALA A 210 -18.21 14.54 23.41
C ALA A 210 -18.47 13.03 23.43
N MET A 211 -18.21 12.30 22.33
CA MET A 211 -18.27 10.85 22.28
C MET A 211 -17.03 10.16 22.91
N GLY A 212 -15.92 10.87 23.00
CA GLY A 212 -14.67 10.30 23.51
C GLY A 212 -14.21 9.08 22.73
N ASN A 213 -13.64 8.10 23.42
CA ASN A 213 -13.13 6.86 22.82
C ASN A 213 -14.24 5.94 22.27
N ASP A 214 -15.48 6.14 22.70
CA ASP A 214 -16.61 5.35 22.19
C ASP A 214 -16.87 5.65 20.72
N GLY A 215 -16.64 6.89 20.29
CA GLY A 215 -16.93 7.32 18.93
C GLY A 215 -18.37 7.07 18.51
N VAL A 216 -18.63 7.00 17.23
CA VAL A 216 -19.95 6.71 16.68
C VAL A 216 -19.89 5.67 15.57
N LEU A 217 -20.83 4.73 15.56
CA LEU A 217 -20.94 3.72 14.51
C LEU A 217 -21.70 4.26 13.29
N GLU A 218 -21.08 4.21 12.14
CA GLU A 218 -21.67 4.58 10.86
C GLU A 218 -22.73 3.56 10.39
N PRO A 219 -23.79 4.00 9.68
CA PRO A 219 -24.20 5.39 9.41
C PRO A 219 -24.71 6.12 10.66
N VAL A 220 -24.39 7.41 10.75
CA VAL A 220 -24.91 8.28 11.82
C VAL A 220 -26.36 8.62 11.52
N LYS A 221 -27.24 8.45 12.51
CA LYS A 221 -28.68 8.69 12.38
C LYS A 221 -29.12 10.06 12.87
N GLY A 222 -28.34 10.69 13.76
CA GLY A 222 -28.67 11.98 14.32
C GLY A 222 -27.84 12.33 15.55
N PHE A 223 -28.32 13.36 16.27
CA PHE A 223 -27.74 13.85 17.51
C PHE A 223 -28.85 14.02 18.55
N GLU A 224 -28.79 13.25 19.65
CA GLU A 224 -29.81 13.20 20.67
C GLU A 224 -29.17 13.20 22.06
N ASN A 225 -29.77 13.94 22.99
CA ASN A 225 -29.30 14.00 24.38
C ASN A 225 -27.81 14.31 24.53
N GLY A 226 -27.25 15.17 23.64
CA GLY A 226 -25.85 15.57 23.67
C GLY A 226 -24.89 14.53 23.10
N LYS A 227 -25.38 13.49 22.42
CA LYS A 227 -24.56 12.43 21.82
C LYS A 227 -24.94 12.14 20.37
N LEU A 228 -23.97 11.76 19.58
CA LEU A 228 -24.21 11.21 18.24
C LEU A 228 -24.87 9.83 18.36
N VAL A 229 -25.91 9.63 17.58
CA VAL A 229 -26.64 8.36 17.49
C VAL A 229 -26.22 7.66 16.20
N GLY A 230 -25.56 6.54 16.32
CA GLY A 230 -25.09 5.73 15.19
C GLY A 230 -25.97 4.51 14.94
N THR A 231 -25.48 3.66 14.03
CA THR A 231 -26.14 2.40 13.67
C THR A 231 -25.37 1.23 14.28
N ASN A 232 -25.84 0.72 15.41
CA ASN A 232 -25.15 -0.37 16.11
C ASN A 232 -25.06 -1.65 15.27
N ARG A 233 -26.13 -2.00 14.56
CA ARG A 233 -26.19 -3.17 13.71
C ARG A 233 -26.72 -2.79 12.32
N LEU A 234 -25.96 -3.08 11.29
CA LEU A 234 -26.41 -2.91 9.91
C LEU A 234 -27.48 -3.95 9.57
N TYR A 235 -28.47 -3.51 8.80
CA TYR A 235 -29.54 -4.39 8.30
C TYR A 235 -30.31 -5.13 9.39
N GLU A 236 -30.46 -4.52 10.56
CA GLU A 236 -31.21 -5.10 11.69
C GLU A 236 -32.68 -5.32 11.34
N ASP A 237 -33.21 -4.45 10.49
CA ASP A 237 -34.56 -4.55 9.93
C ASP A 237 -34.69 -5.56 8.79
N GLY A 238 -33.60 -6.20 8.38
CA GLY A 238 -33.55 -7.13 7.25
C GLY A 238 -33.65 -6.48 5.87
N VAL A 239 -33.56 -5.14 5.80
CA VAL A 239 -33.65 -4.40 4.53
C VAL A 239 -32.27 -4.10 3.94
N PHE A 240 -32.00 -4.62 2.74
CA PHE A 240 -30.74 -4.48 2.02
C PHE A 240 -30.94 -3.59 0.78
N THR A 241 -31.05 -2.28 0.99
CA THR A 241 -31.31 -1.30 -0.08
C THR A 241 -30.07 -0.88 -0.86
N ARG A 242 -28.91 -1.41 -0.51
CA ARG A 242 -27.64 -1.02 -1.11
C ARG A 242 -27.55 -1.39 -2.59
N HIS A 243 -26.84 -0.59 -3.34
CA HIS A 243 -26.51 -0.82 -4.76
C HIS A 243 -27.72 -0.91 -5.69
N GLY A 244 -28.74 -0.09 -5.45
CA GLY A 244 -29.86 0.05 -6.35
C GLY A 244 -30.84 -1.13 -6.38
N ARG A 245 -30.80 -2.00 -5.39
CA ARG A 245 -31.82 -3.04 -5.25
C ARG A 245 -33.09 -2.46 -4.61
N GLU A 246 -34.09 -2.29 -5.43
CA GLU A 246 -35.40 -1.76 -5.00
C GLU A 246 -36.17 -2.74 -4.11
N ASP A 247 -35.89 -4.05 -4.24
CA ASP A 247 -36.58 -5.09 -3.47
C ASP A 247 -36.07 -5.23 -2.02
N GLY A 248 -35.04 -4.48 -1.63
CA GLY A 248 -34.46 -4.50 -0.29
C GLY A 248 -33.85 -5.83 0.14
N LYS A 249 -33.73 -6.82 -0.75
CA LYS A 249 -33.24 -8.15 -0.41
C LYS A 249 -31.72 -8.27 -0.52
N ALA A 250 -31.13 -9.13 0.31
CA ALA A 250 -29.73 -9.50 0.20
C ALA A 250 -29.48 -10.23 -1.12
N LEU A 251 -28.40 -9.87 -1.80
CA LEU A 251 -27.93 -10.56 -2.99
C LEU A 251 -26.96 -11.67 -2.58
N PHE A 252 -27.35 -12.91 -2.83
CA PHE A 252 -26.48 -14.08 -2.68
C PHE A 252 -25.94 -14.48 -4.04
N CYS A 253 -24.63 -14.42 -4.18
CA CYS A 253 -23.96 -14.88 -5.38
C CYS A 253 -23.26 -16.21 -5.12
N MET A 254 -23.57 -17.22 -5.90
CA MET A 254 -22.81 -18.46 -5.89
C MET A 254 -21.58 -18.30 -6.77
N GLY A 255 -20.39 -18.54 -6.20
CA GLY A 255 -19.16 -18.63 -6.95
C GLY A 255 -18.78 -20.10 -7.16
N GLU A 256 -18.68 -20.52 -8.40
CA GLU A 256 -18.13 -21.82 -8.73
C GLU A 256 -16.61 -21.71 -8.88
N TRP A 257 -15.90 -22.72 -8.34
CA TRP A 257 -14.48 -22.83 -8.62
C TRP A 257 -14.27 -23.26 -10.08
N ARG A 258 -13.70 -22.37 -10.88
CA ARG A 258 -13.42 -22.58 -12.32
C ARG A 258 -11.94 -22.80 -12.62
N GLY A 259 -11.15 -23.13 -11.62
CA GLY A 259 -9.70 -23.21 -11.72
C GLY A 259 -9.03 -21.84 -11.59
N TRP A 260 -7.75 -21.80 -11.86
CA TRP A 260 -6.94 -20.58 -11.78
C TRP A 260 -7.17 -19.72 -13.03
N GLN A 261 -7.89 -18.64 -12.88
CA GLN A 261 -8.25 -17.73 -13.98
C GLN A 261 -7.14 -16.69 -14.31
N ALA A 262 -6.21 -16.48 -13.37
CA ALA A 262 -5.11 -15.53 -13.62
C ALA A 262 -4.18 -16.04 -14.74
N PRO A 263 -3.76 -15.17 -15.67
CA PRO A 263 -2.85 -15.55 -16.74
C PRO A 263 -1.59 -16.26 -16.23
N GLY A 264 -1.24 -17.39 -16.83
CA GLY A 264 -0.06 -18.17 -16.47
C GLY A 264 -0.12 -18.95 -15.17
N LYS A 265 -1.20 -18.86 -14.39
CA LYS A 265 -1.28 -19.47 -13.06
C LYS A 265 -1.35 -21.01 -13.13
N ALA A 266 -2.15 -21.54 -14.02
CA ALA A 266 -2.25 -22.98 -14.25
C ALA A 266 -0.92 -23.57 -14.73
N GLN A 267 -0.22 -22.87 -15.63
CA GLN A 267 1.11 -23.27 -16.11
C GLN A 267 2.15 -23.20 -14.97
N GLN A 268 2.10 -22.18 -14.15
CA GLN A 268 2.97 -22.05 -12.98
C GLN A 268 2.77 -23.21 -12.01
N GLN A 269 1.52 -23.62 -11.74
CA GLN A 269 1.19 -24.79 -10.94
C GLN A 269 1.72 -26.09 -11.55
N ALA A 270 1.62 -26.25 -12.87
CA ALA A 270 2.08 -27.44 -13.54
C ALA A 270 3.62 -27.59 -13.55
N ASN A 271 4.34 -26.47 -13.58
CA ASN A 271 5.79 -26.43 -13.73
C ASN A 271 6.56 -26.42 -12.40
N HIS A 272 5.91 -26.14 -11.28
CA HIS A 272 6.59 -25.91 -10.00
C HIS A 272 5.99 -26.75 -8.87
N ARG A 273 6.84 -27.22 -7.99
CA ARG A 273 6.47 -28.17 -6.94
C ARG A 273 5.72 -27.53 -5.78
N PHE A 274 6.17 -26.38 -5.29
CA PHE A 274 5.72 -25.82 -4.02
C PHE A 274 4.66 -24.74 -4.22
N LEU A 275 3.55 -24.85 -3.50
CA LEU A 275 2.63 -23.75 -3.29
C LEU A 275 3.23 -22.80 -2.25
N ILE A 276 3.51 -21.59 -2.65
CA ILE A 276 4.03 -20.53 -1.78
C ILE A 276 2.85 -19.65 -1.33
N ASN A 277 2.38 -19.88 -0.13
CA ASN A 277 1.45 -18.96 0.53
C ASN A 277 2.24 -17.83 1.20
N ASN A 278 1.64 -16.67 1.33
CA ASN A 278 2.28 -15.56 2.00
C ASN A 278 1.38 -14.88 3.02
N GLY A 279 2.00 -14.22 3.97
CA GLY A 279 1.33 -13.49 5.02
C GLY A 279 2.29 -12.66 5.84
N ARG A 280 1.79 -12.19 6.96
CA ARG A 280 2.53 -11.37 7.93
C ARG A 280 2.76 -12.15 9.21
N ALA A 281 3.81 -11.79 9.94
CA ALA A 281 4.00 -12.24 11.31
C ALA A 281 3.35 -11.24 12.28
N ASN A 282 2.90 -11.70 13.43
CA ASN A 282 2.19 -10.87 14.41
C ASN A 282 3.00 -9.66 14.92
N MET A 283 4.31 -9.77 14.88
CA MET A 283 5.22 -8.70 15.34
C MET A 283 5.59 -7.72 14.24
N ASN A 284 5.25 -8.00 13.01
CA ASN A 284 5.57 -7.12 11.87
C ASN A 284 4.33 -6.33 11.48
N TRP A 285 4.45 -5.02 11.49
CA TRP A 285 3.38 -4.16 11.04
C TRP A 285 3.36 -4.11 9.51
N GLN A 286 2.29 -4.59 8.92
CA GLN A 286 2.07 -4.66 7.46
C GLN A 286 3.25 -5.28 6.68
N ASN A 287 4.05 -4.45 6.02
CA ASN A 287 5.16 -4.81 5.14
C ASN A 287 6.52 -4.42 5.74
N TRP A 288 6.66 -4.46 7.05
CA TRP A 288 7.84 -4.02 7.78
C TRP A 288 8.13 -2.52 7.61
N PHE A 289 7.10 -1.73 7.51
CA PHE A 289 7.21 -0.32 7.18
C PHE A 289 8.02 0.45 8.25
N LEU A 290 7.61 0.40 9.50
CA LEU A 290 8.32 1.00 10.63
C LEU A 290 9.33 0.05 11.27
N ASP A 291 9.15 -1.25 11.07
CA ASP A 291 9.88 -2.28 11.80
C ASP A 291 11.38 -2.30 11.51
N GLN A 292 11.80 -1.75 10.37
CA GLN A 292 13.21 -1.66 9.99
C GLN A 292 14.04 -0.79 10.96
N ALA A 293 13.41 0.15 11.65
CA ALA A 293 14.04 0.98 12.67
C ALA A 293 13.84 0.43 14.10
N ASN A 294 13.20 -0.74 14.24
CA ASN A 294 12.90 -1.35 15.51
C ASN A 294 13.79 -2.58 15.75
N ASP A 295 14.79 -2.43 16.61
CA ASP A 295 15.77 -3.48 16.92
C ASP A 295 15.10 -4.77 17.43
N PHE A 296 14.03 -4.67 18.21
CA PHE A 296 13.31 -5.84 18.73
C PHE A 296 12.71 -6.70 17.59
N VAL A 297 12.21 -6.06 16.54
CA VAL A 297 11.66 -6.76 15.37
C VAL A 297 12.80 -7.26 14.48
N MET A 298 13.79 -6.41 14.22
CA MET A 298 14.90 -6.75 13.33
C MET A 298 15.80 -7.84 13.91
N ASP A 299 15.96 -7.91 15.22
CA ASP A 299 16.70 -9.01 15.87
C ASP A 299 15.99 -10.36 15.72
N ARG A 300 14.65 -10.35 15.63
CA ARG A 300 13.86 -11.59 15.46
C ARG A 300 13.74 -11.99 13.99
N PHE A 301 13.58 -11.03 13.12
CA PHE A 301 13.35 -11.22 11.69
C PHE A 301 14.28 -10.35 10.85
N PRO A 302 15.60 -10.54 10.94
CA PRO A 302 16.57 -9.71 10.23
C PRO A 302 16.51 -9.90 8.71
N VAL A 303 15.98 -11.04 8.27
CA VAL A 303 15.79 -11.41 6.86
C VAL A 303 14.47 -12.18 6.69
N PRO A 304 13.91 -12.22 5.48
CA PRO A 304 12.71 -13.01 5.22
C PRO A 304 12.96 -14.49 5.47
N PHE A 305 11.94 -15.19 5.94
CA PHE A 305 11.97 -16.63 6.12
C PHE A 305 10.88 -17.31 5.29
N ILE A 306 11.10 -18.60 5.05
CA ILE A 306 10.12 -19.49 4.43
C ILE A 306 9.96 -20.75 5.30
N GLN A 307 8.74 -21.02 5.72
CA GLN A 307 8.39 -22.24 6.46
C GLN A 307 8.19 -23.39 5.46
N ILE A 308 8.92 -24.48 5.69
CA ILE A 308 8.94 -25.65 4.81
C ILE A 308 8.73 -26.90 5.67
N HIS A 309 7.90 -27.83 5.19
CA HIS A 309 7.73 -29.11 5.88
C HIS A 309 9.08 -29.82 6.05
N THR A 310 9.31 -30.42 7.22
CA THR A 310 10.59 -31.03 7.57
C THR A 310 11.04 -32.13 6.60
N ASP A 311 10.11 -32.96 6.08
CA ASP A 311 10.43 -33.97 5.08
C ASP A 311 10.79 -33.39 3.72
N ASP A 312 10.14 -32.27 3.34
CA ASP A 312 10.50 -31.57 2.10
C ASP A 312 11.90 -30.92 2.22
N MET A 313 12.24 -30.41 3.40
CA MET A 313 13.60 -29.94 3.68
C MET A 313 14.63 -31.07 3.55
N ALA A 314 14.32 -32.24 4.15
CA ALA A 314 15.20 -33.41 4.08
C ALA A 314 15.41 -33.88 2.63
N GLU A 315 14.36 -33.98 1.83
CA GLU A 315 14.43 -34.32 0.41
C GLU A 315 15.29 -33.34 -0.42
N LEU A 316 15.23 -32.04 -0.08
CA LEU A 316 16.00 -31.02 -0.76
C LEU A 316 17.42 -30.82 -0.19
N GLY A 317 17.79 -31.55 0.86
CA GLY A 317 19.07 -31.39 1.54
C GLY A 317 19.20 -30.04 2.27
N ILE A 318 18.07 -29.47 2.70
CA ILE A 318 17.98 -28.17 3.37
C ILE A 318 17.92 -28.40 4.88
N LYS A 319 18.64 -27.60 5.64
CA LYS A 319 18.60 -27.56 7.10
C LYS A 319 18.01 -26.24 7.58
N ALA A 320 17.59 -26.20 8.84
CA ALA A 320 17.14 -24.98 9.47
C ALA A 320 18.22 -23.88 9.41
N GLY A 321 17.83 -22.69 9.00
CA GLY A 321 18.73 -21.55 8.86
C GLY A 321 19.56 -21.52 7.58
N ASP A 322 19.45 -22.54 6.73
CA ASP A 322 20.07 -22.47 5.39
C ASP A 322 19.42 -21.33 4.58
N MET A 323 20.22 -20.65 3.80
CA MET A 323 19.69 -19.70 2.83
C MET A 323 19.19 -20.46 1.61
N VAL A 324 17.97 -20.18 1.22
CA VAL A 324 17.33 -20.79 0.05
C VAL A 324 16.93 -19.74 -0.96
N GLU A 325 16.92 -20.13 -2.22
CA GLU A 325 16.28 -19.40 -3.29
C GLU A 325 14.94 -20.03 -3.61
N VAL A 326 13.92 -19.19 -3.64
CA VAL A 326 12.57 -19.53 -4.08
C VAL A 326 12.39 -18.91 -5.46
N PHE A 327 12.13 -19.71 -6.48
CA PHE A 327 12.17 -19.26 -7.86
C PHE A 327 11.11 -19.91 -8.76
N ASN A 328 10.71 -19.17 -9.76
CA ASN A 328 9.81 -19.64 -10.82
C ASN A 328 10.04 -18.84 -12.12
N ASP A 329 9.14 -18.97 -13.10
CA ASP A 329 9.25 -18.33 -14.41
C ASP A 329 9.17 -16.80 -14.36
N VAL A 330 8.67 -16.23 -13.25
CA VAL A 330 8.55 -14.77 -13.07
C VAL A 330 9.83 -14.18 -12.52
N GLY A 331 10.47 -14.87 -11.59
CA GLY A 331 11.67 -14.37 -10.92
C GLY A 331 12.11 -15.23 -9.75
N ALA A 332 12.91 -14.66 -8.89
CA ALA A 332 13.46 -15.32 -7.71
C ALA A 332 13.51 -14.38 -6.51
N THR A 333 13.50 -14.99 -5.32
CA THR A 333 13.72 -14.31 -4.05
C THR A 333 14.47 -15.22 -3.11
N GLN A 334 15.04 -14.67 -2.05
CA GLN A 334 15.81 -15.41 -1.06
C GLN A 334 15.15 -15.36 0.31
N ALA A 335 15.29 -16.44 1.06
CA ALA A 335 14.75 -16.54 2.41
C ALA A 335 15.56 -17.53 3.25
N LEU A 336 15.49 -17.41 4.58
CA LEU A 336 15.98 -18.44 5.49
C LEU A 336 14.98 -19.60 5.55
N ALA A 337 15.49 -20.80 5.46
CA ALA A 337 14.69 -22.01 5.62
C ALA A 337 14.30 -22.22 7.09
N TYR A 338 13.01 -22.34 7.32
CA TYR A 338 12.42 -22.54 8.63
C TYR A 338 11.65 -23.87 8.66
N PRO A 339 12.01 -24.83 9.53
CA PRO A 339 11.29 -26.09 9.62
C PRO A 339 9.89 -25.92 10.21
N GLU A 340 8.88 -26.44 9.53
CA GLU A 340 7.48 -26.39 9.98
C GLU A 340 6.81 -27.76 9.84
N PRO A 341 6.85 -28.60 10.88
CA PRO A 341 6.34 -29.98 10.79
C PRO A 341 4.81 -30.06 10.64
N THR A 342 4.09 -28.98 10.92
CA THR A 342 2.63 -28.94 10.80
C THR A 342 2.15 -28.43 9.44
N ALA A 343 3.04 -27.91 8.60
CA ALA A 343 2.73 -27.57 7.21
C ALA A 343 2.37 -28.85 6.44
N ARG A 344 1.60 -28.72 5.38
CA ARG A 344 1.41 -29.82 4.44
C ARG A 344 2.63 -29.97 3.53
N ARG A 345 2.86 -31.20 3.09
CA ARG A 345 3.90 -31.47 2.09
C ARG A 345 3.65 -30.63 0.83
N ASN A 346 4.72 -30.04 0.31
CA ASN A 346 4.70 -29.14 -0.86
C ASN A 346 3.91 -27.82 -0.67
N GLU A 347 3.48 -27.51 0.55
CA GLU A 347 2.90 -26.22 0.89
C GLU A 347 3.85 -25.48 1.83
N THR A 348 4.08 -24.21 1.56
CA THR A 348 5.00 -23.37 2.32
C THR A 348 4.35 -22.04 2.69
N PHE A 349 4.90 -21.40 3.70
CA PHE A 349 4.53 -20.03 4.05
C PHE A 349 5.77 -19.16 3.98
N MET A 350 5.68 -18.03 3.28
CA MET A 350 6.74 -17.05 3.19
C MET A 350 6.26 -15.71 3.72
N ILE A 351 7.09 -15.04 4.51
CA ILE A 351 6.74 -13.72 5.04
C ILE A 351 6.72 -12.67 3.91
N PHE A 352 5.71 -11.83 3.95
CA PHE A 352 5.48 -10.79 2.96
C PHE A 352 6.22 -9.49 3.31
N GLY A 353 6.74 -8.80 2.30
CA GLY A 353 7.19 -7.40 2.41
C GLY A 353 8.51 -7.19 3.12
N ALA A 354 9.29 -8.23 3.36
CA ALA A 354 10.60 -8.10 3.99
C ALA A 354 11.56 -7.22 3.17
N PRO A 355 12.42 -6.41 3.83
CA PRO A 355 13.27 -5.44 3.14
C PRO A 355 14.31 -6.05 2.21
N ASN A 356 14.77 -7.28 2.50
CA ASN A 356 15.88 -7.94 1.82
C ASN A 356 15.46 -9.12 0.93
N GLY A 357 14.18 -9.30 0.69
CA GLY A 357 13.69 -10.38 -0.15
C GLY A 357 12.20 -10.22 -0.39
N ALA A 358 11.87 -9.65 -1.54
CA ALA A 358 10.49 -9.37 -1.87
C ALA A 358 9.82 -10.63 -2.45
N GLN A 359 8.87 -11.19 -1.72
CA GLN A 359 8.03 -12.29 -2.20
C GLN A 359 7.32 -11.93 -3.53
N GLY A 360 7.04 -10.65 -3.75
CA GLY A 360 6.50 -10.15 -5.02
C GLY A 360 7.33 -10.49 -6.26
N ASN A 361 8.61 -10.83 -6.12
CA ASN A 361 9.46 -11.23 -7.24
C ASN A 361 9.04 -12.55 -7.91
N ILE A 362 8.34 -13.41 -7.20
CA ILE A 362 7.87 -14.71 -7.69
C ILE A 362 6.37 -14.73 -7.98
N VAL A 363 5.66 -13.64 -7.70
CA VAL A 363 4.21 -13.53 -7.95
C VAL A 363 3.98 -13.13 -9.40
N ASN A 364 3.10 -13.87 -10.07
CA ASN A 364 2.67 -13.53 -11.41
C ASN A 364 2.05 -12.11 -11.42
N PRO A 365 2.55 -11.18 -12.25
CA PRO A 365 2.09 -9.81 -12.30
C PRO A 365 0.67 -9.63 -12.85
N GLY A 366 0.06 -10.69 -13.37
CA GLY A 366 -1.31 -10.64 -13.87
C GLY A 366 -2.34 -10.38 -12.78
N VAL A 367 -3.44 -9.80 -13.18
CA VAL A 367 -4.66 -9.71 -12.40
C VAL A 367 -5.73 -10.56 -13.06
N ASN A 368 -6.64 -11.12 -12.27
CA ASN A 368 -7.77 -11.85 -12.84
C ASN A 368 -8.81 -10.88 -13.44
N GLU A 369 -9.85 -11.41 -14.04
CA GLU A 369 -10.96 -10.63 -14.62
C GLU A 369 -11.72 -9.77 -13.59
N LEU A 370 -11.63 -10.11 -12.30
CA LEU A 370 -12.19 -9.35 -11.20
C LEU A 370 -11.22 -8.28 -10.67
N ILE A 371 -10.10 -8.08 -11.36
CA ILE A 371 -9.09 -7.07 -11.01
C ILE A 371 -8.39 -7.37 -9.66
N LEU A 372 -8.38 -8.62 -9.24
CA LEU A 372 -7.70 -9.05 -8.02
C LEU A 372 -6.27 -9.51 -8.33
N PRO A 373 -5.26 -8.94 -7.66
CA PRO A 373 -3.89 -9.42 -7.78
C PRO A 373 -3.73 -10.80 -7.12
N ASN A 374 -2.89 -11.63 -7.72
CA ASN A 374 -2.73 -13.01 -7.29
C ASN A 374 -1.60 -13.19 -6.28
N TYR A 375 -1.65 -12.47 -5.16
CA TYR A 375 -0.59 -12.53 -4.16
C TYR A 375 -0.45 -13.86 -3.44
N LYS A 376 -1.57 -14.56 -3.18
CA LYS A 376 -1.62 -15.62 -2.19
C LYS A 376 -1.29 -17.02 -2.73
N ALA A 377 -1.59 -17.27 -3.96
CA ALA A 377 -1.34 -18.56 -4.58
C ALA A 377 -0.26 -18.44 -5.65
N THR A 378 0.94 -18.80 -5.31
CA THR A 378 2.11 -18.76 -6.21
C THR A 378 2.79 -20.10 -6.15
N TRP A 379 3.18 -20.64 -7.29
CA TRP A 379 3.99 -21.85 -7.34
C TRP A 379 5.42 -21.52 -7.69
N ALA A 380 6.34 -22.18 -6.99
CA ALA A 380 7.77 -22.00 -7.18
C ALA A 380 8.53 -23.29 -6.84
N ASN A 381 9.79 -23.34 -7.21
CA ASN A 381 10.74 -24.32 -6.73
C ASN A 381 11.64 -23.72 -5.66
N ILE A 382 12.25 -24.56 -4.85
CA ILE A 382 13.13 -24.15 -3.76
C ILE A 382 14.47 -24.87 -3.94
N ARG A 383 15.55 -24.14 -3.82
CA ARG A 383 16.90 -24.73 -3.78
C ARG A 383 17.77 -24.05 -2.73
N LYS A 384 18.67 -24.81 -2.15
CA LYS A 384 19.67 -24.30 -1.23
C LYS A 384 20.69 -23.43 -1.95
N ILE A 385 21.05 -22.29 -1.36
CA ILE A 385 22.08 -21.39 -1.86
C ILE A 385 23.35 -21.49 -1.01
N SER A 386 23.17 -21.47 0.32
CA SER A 386 24.28 -21.58 1.26
C SER A 386 23.86 -22.29 2.55
N ASP A 387 24.85 -22.84 3.24
CA ASP A 387 24.67 -23.42 4.54
C ASP A 387 24.29 -22.38 5.60
N ALA A 388 23.59 -22.86 6.64
CA ALA A 388 23.31 -22.06 7.81
C ALA A 388 24.60 -21.59 8.48
N THR A 389 24.63 -20.32 8.84
CA THR A 389 25.59 -19.78 9.79
C THR A 389 25.07 -19.95 11.21
N PRO A 390 25.91 -19.89 12.27
CA PRO A 390 25.42 -19.89 13.64
C PRO A 390 24.35 -18.79 13.90
N ALA A 391 24.52 -17.62 13.29
CA ALA A 391 23.57 -16.52 13.41
C ALA A 391 22.24 -16.82 12.69
N SER A 392 22.27 -17.35 11.46
CA SER A 392 21.05 -17.65 10.72
C SER A 392 20.28 -18.83 11.32
N ALA A 393 20.99 -19.85 11.82
CA ALA A 393 20.38 -20.97 12.53
C ALA A 393 19.70 -20.49 13.82
N ALA A 394 20.34 -19.62 14.58
CA ALA A 394 19.78 -19.05 15.80
C ALA A 394 18.48 -18.25 15.51
N VAL A 395 18.47 -17.49 14.43
CA VAL A 395 17.26 -16.75 14.01
C VAL A 395 16.11 -17.69 13.66
N SER A 396 16.36 -18.78 12.94
CA SER A 396 15.35 -19.77 12.58
C SER A 396 14.68 -20.43 13.79
N TYR A 397 15.34 -20.50 14.92
CA TYR A 397 14.80 -21.13 16.13
C TYR A 397 14.33 -20.14 17.19
N LYS A 398 14.78 -18.89 17.16
CA LYS A 398 14.49 -17.90 18.20
C LYS A 398 13.00 -17.67 18.49
N SER A 399 12.13 -17.91 17.55
CA SER A 399 10.68 -17.71 17.70
C SER A 399 9.92 -18.94 18.20
N TRP A 400 10.58 -20.09 18.33
CA TRP A 400 9.90 -21.39 18.56
C TRP A 400 10.47 -22.21 19.71
N GLU A 401 11.54 -21.77 20.34
CA GLU A 401 11.94 -22.34 21.62
C GLU A 401 10.92 -21.93 22.70
N VAL A 402 9.75 -22.52 22.62
CA VAL A 402 8.96 -22.78 23.80
C VAL A 402 9.61 -24.03 24.40
N GLU A 403 10.34 -23.88 25.48
CA GLU A 403 10.67 -25.02 26.34
C GLU A 403 9.36 -25.69 26.72
N LEU A 404 9.13 -26.88 26.18
CA LEU A 404 8.06 -27.76 26.59
C LEU A 404 8.43 -28.41 27.92
#